data_ce00d425acfd209db873b93ff59a766c
#
_entry.id   ce00d425acfd209db873b93ff59a766c
#
_cell.length_a   1.000
_cell.length_b   1.000
_cell.length_c   1.000
_cell.angle_alpha   90.00
_cell.angle_beta   90.00
_cell.angle_gamma   90.00
#
_symmetry.space_group_name_H-M   'P 1'
#
loop_
_entity.id
_entity.type
_entity.pdbx_description
1 polymer ?
#
loop_
_entity_poly.entity_id
_entity_poly.type
_entity_poly.pdbx_seq_one_letter_code
_entity_poly.pdbx_strand_id
1 'polypeptide(L)'
;MTSKKQQRLFSLLALVLLLSSTTIHAQEQVRFTFTGFIQAIAQYGSEGDYIKVGNVTPPYDQPTTRMGIRRGRLATQATYGDLGAKIEINASDQKISIFNVYAEYKPHWAEGAFVKGGLATIDFGYELPYSSSKRAAFERSLYMADLFPGDTDMGLMVGYKGALDPSKRWQLESTLSILAGNGGKGMMKNSPDLALRLALTEQGSNHNISFGLSGYGGYLPATDGYYAFDKKTATLKKDRMLRAYGGAFLTSTIKHRGGQLMLTTEGIMGLQPGWQNANLAVGPKAPATFENNIFVQRPFIAGMAQLVERIKPVDLELFGRYAYYDRNRNFDPKAEQDLKLSNLTALTEGRSHQLSTGVNYFLQQDHLRLSLQYDCFLRQQIEQQALVAAKPLHMVTVGAQYKF
;
A
#
# COMPACT_ATOMS: atom_id res chain seq x y z
N MET A 1 36.00 -15.63 8.55
CA MET A 1 36.24 -15.87 10.02
C MET A 1 35.12 -15.18 10.79
N THR A 2 34.09 -15.89 11.22
CA THR A 2 33.01 -15.35 12.05
C THR A 2 33.54 -15.11 13.47
N SER A 3 33.30 -13.91 13.99
CA SER A 3 33.76 -13.48 15.32
C SER A 3 33.20 -14.42 16.41
N LYS A 4 34.01 -14.75 17.43
CA LYS A 4 33.60 -15.54 18.62
C LYS A 4 32.33 -15.00 19.31
N LYS A 5 32.01 -13.71 19.13
CA LYS A 5 30.75 -13.08 19.57
C LYS A 5 29.52 -13.53 18.75
N GLN A 6 29.67 -13.69 17.47
CA GLN A 6 28.58 -14.16 16.59
C GLN A 6 28.26 -15.64 16.84
N GLN A 7 29.28 -16.47 17.08
CA GLN A 7 29.08 -17.88 17.47
C GLN A 7 28.36 -18.02 18.82
N ARG A 8 28.67 -17.19 19.80
CA ARG A 8 27.97 -17.21 21.11
C ARG A 8 26.52 -16.74 21.00
N LEU A 9 26.22 -15.75 20.11
CA LEU A 9 24.85 -15.29 19.88
C LEU A 9 24.00 -16.37 19.17
N PHE A 10 24.58 -17.05 18.19
CA PHE A 10 23.95 -18.20 17.55
C PHE A 10 23.71 -19.38 18.46
N SER A 11 24.67 -19.68 19.34
CA SER A 11 24.54 -20.74 20.37
C SER A 11 23.49 -20.39 21.41
N LEU A 12 23.37 -19.11 21.80
CA LEU A 12 22.33 -18.67 22.74
C LEU A 12 20.93 -18.74 22.10
N LEU A 13 20.80 -18.33 20.85
CA LEU A 13 19.54 -18.44 20.07
C LEU A 13 19.14 -19.90 19.89
N ALA A 14 20.07 -20.78 19.54
CA ALA A 14 19.84 -22.21 19.44
C ALA A 14 19.46 -22.85 20.76
N LEU A 15 20.07 -22.41 21.89
CA LEU A 15 19.73 -22.90 23.22
C LEU A 15 18.34 -22.44 23.66
N VAL A 16 17.94 -21.21 23.37
CA VAL A 16 16.58 -20.71 23.65
C VAL A 16 15.55 -21.46 22.81
N LEU A 17 15.85 -21.81 21.56
CA LEU A 17 14.99 -22.65 20.71
C LEU A 17 14.92 -24.11 21.18
N LEU A 18 15.95 -24.65 21.79
CA LEU A 18 15.99 -26.01 22.35
C LEU A 18 15.33 -26.12 23.73
N LEU A 19 15.34 -25.07 24.54
CA LEU A 19 14.72 -25.05 25.86
C LEU A 19 13.18 -24.89 25.81
N SER A 20 12.62 -24.49 24.68
CA SER A 20 11.15 -24.41 24.45
C SER A 20 10.50 -25.75 24.09
N SER A 21 11.24 -26.86 24.01
CA SER A 21 10.76 -28.14 23.49
C SER A 21 10.32 -29.18 24.50
N THR A 22 10.19 -28.84 25.79
CA THR A 22 9.81 -29.85 26.82
C THR A 22 8.59 -29.43 27.64
N THR A 23 7.44 -29.40 27.01
CA THR A 23 6.16 -29.71 27.68
C THR A 23 5.26 -30.47 26.71
N ILE A 24 5.16 -31.77 26.91
CA ILE A 24 4.19 -32.64 26.27
C ILE A 24 2.80 -32.19 26.72
N HIS A 25 2.14 -31.37 25.90
CA HIS A 25 0.72 -31.08 26.05
C HIS A 25 -0.01 -31.65 24.84
N ALA A 26 -1.28 -32.01 25.05
CA ALA A 26 -2.16 -32.65 24.08
C ALA A 26 -1.82 -32.27 22.62
N GLN A 27 -1.68 -33.27 21.77
CA GLN A 27 -1.19 -33.16 20.39
C GLN A 27 -1.94 -32.04 19.63
N GLU A 28 -1.43 -30.80 19.69
CA GLU A 28 -1.95 -29.70 18.90
C GLU A 28 -1.76 -30.07 17.43
N GLN A 29 -2.86 -30.09 16.71
CA GLN A 29 -2.82 -30.38 15.27
C GLN A 29 -2.52 -29.10 14.50
N VAL A 30 -1.65 -29.19 13.52
CA VAL A 30 -1.44 -28.10 12.56
C VAL A 30 -2.74 -27.85 11.80
N ARG A 31 -3.30 -26.64 11.93
CA ARG A 31 -4.49 -26.21 11.21
C ARG A 31 -4.08 -25.44 9.96
N PHE A 32 -4.58 -25.88 8.80
CA PHE A 32 -4.43 -25.17 7.54
C PHE A 32 -5.73 -24.44 7.19
N THR A 33 -5.59 -23.17 6.77
CA THR A 33 -6.68 -22.36 6.23
C THR A 33 -6.31 -21.89 4.84
N PHE A 34 -7.18 -22.12 3.87
CA PHE A 34 -7.05 -21.67 2.50
C PHE A 34 -8.04 -20.55 2.25
N THR A 35 -7.57 -19.46 1.66
CA THR A 35 -8.43 -18.33 1.28
C THR A 35 -7.96 -17.79 -0.06
N GLY A 36 -8.86 -17.21 -0.81
CA GLY A 36 -8.47 -16.62 -2.08
C GLY A 36 -9.58 -15.81 -2.73
N PHE A 37 -9.20 -15.14 -3.81
CA PHE A 37 -10.15 -14.47 -4.70
C PHE A 37 -9.54 -14.26 -6.07
N ILE A 38 -10.42 -14.15 -7.07
CA ILE A 38 -10.08 -13.79 -8.44
C ILE A 38 -10.86 -12.54 -8.82
N GLN A 39 -10.18 -11.56 -9.44
CA GLN A 39 -10.77 -10.37 -10.03
C GLN A 39 -10.47 -10.35 -11.52
N ALA A 40 -11.51 -10.54 -12.34
CA ALA A 40 -11.48 -10.33 -13.77
C ALA A 40 -12.11 -8.96 -14.07
N ILE A 41 -11.45 -8.13 -14.88
CA ILE A 41 -11.96 -6.81 -15.24
C ILE A 41 -11.79 -6.53 -16.73
N ALA A 42 -12.69 -5.72 -17.27
CA ALA A 42 -12.56 -5.04 -18.54
C ALA A 42 -12.52 -3.53 -18.27
N GLN A 43 -11.59 -2.83 -18.89
CA GLN A 43 -11.40 -1.39 -18.72
C GLN A 43 -11.41 -0.71 -20.08
N TYR A 44 -12.13 0.40 -20.16
CA TYR A 44 -12.07 1.35 -21.26
C TYR A 44 -11.56 2.68 -20.69
N GLY A 45 -10.52 3.25 -21.28
CA GLY A 45 -9.95 4.52 -20.85
C GLY A 45 -9.65 5.44 -22.03
N SER A 46 -9.73 6.76 -21.81
CA SER A 46 -9.35 7.75 -22.82
C SER A 46 -7.84 7.76 -23.10
N GLU A 47 -7.04 7.23 -22.19
CA GLU A 47 -5.59 6.97 -22.36
C GLU A 47 -5.22 5.60 -21.77
N GLY A 48 -4.37 4.85 -22.48
CA GLY A 48 -3.96 3.49 -22.11
C GLY A 48 -3.14 3.37 -20.84
N ASP A 49 -2.45 4.42 -20.42
CA ASP A 49 -1.52 4.39 -19.26
C ASP A 49 -2.22 4.13 -17.92
N TYR A 50 -3.49 4.45 -17.81
CA TYR A 50 -4.30 4.21 -16.60
C TYR A 50 -4.93 2.82 -16.53
N ILE A 51 -4.92 2.09 -17.64
CA ILE A 51 -5.47 0.73 -17.71
C ILE A 51 -4.53 -0.23 -16.98
N LYS A 52 -5.08 -1.06 -16.09
CA LYS A 52 -4.32 -1.93 -15.18
C LYS A 52 -4.30 -3.40 -15.57
N VAL A 53 -4.88 -3.75 -16.71
CA VAL A 53 -4.96 -5.13 -17.24
C VAL A 53 -4.56 -5.19 -18.70
N GLY A 54 -4.23 -6.37 -19.18
CA GLY A 54 -3.81 -6.61 -20.55
C GLY A 54 -2.44 -6.03 -20.89
N ASN A 55 -1.85 -6.54 -21.94
CA ASN A 55 -0.60 -6.05 -22.50
C ASN A 55 -0.84 -5.44 -23.88
N VAL A 56 -0.01 -4.48 -24.25
CA VAL A 56 0.06 -3.94 -25.60
C VAL A 56 1.31 -4.48 -26.25
N THR A 57 1.15 -5.08 -27.41
CA THR A 57 2.30 -5.50 -28.24
C THR A 57 2.44 -4.52 -29.40
N PRO A 58 3.59 -3.87 -29.59
CA PRO A 58 3.83 -3.04 -30.78
C PRO A 58 3.55 -3.84 -32.07
N PRO A 59 3.08 -3.25 -33.17
CA PRO A 59 3.08 -1.81 -33.49
C PRO A 59 1.75 -1.07 -33.23
N TYR A 60 0.85 -1.65 -32.47
CA TYR A 60 -0.46 -1.03 -32.23
C TYR A 60 -0.33 0.19 -31.32
N ASP A 61 -1.09 1.24 -31.62
CA ASP A 61 -1.33 2.34 -30.70
C ASP A 61 -1.86 1.79 -29.37
N GLN A 62 -1.63 2.50 -28.29
CA GLN A 62 -2.06 2.04 -26.96
C GLN A 62 -3.57 1.79 -26.96
N PRO A 63 -4.03 0.53 -26.84
CA PRO A 63 -5.45 0.25 -26.89
C PRO A 63 -6.14 0.88 -25.68
N THR A 64 -7.23 1.56 -25.94
CA THR A 64 -8.08 2.18 -24.91
C THR A 64 -9.02 1.19 -24.25
N THR A 65 -9.14 -0.03 -24.78
CA THR A 65 -9.96 -1.11 -24.22
C THR A 65 -9.11 -2.33 -23.97
N ARG A 66 -9.11 -2.84 -22.74
CA ARG A 66 -8.40 -4.04 -22.35
C ARG A 66 -9.22 -4.86 -21.36
N MET A 67 -8.99 -6.17 -21.33
CA MET A 67 -9.55 -7.08 -20.33
C MET A 67 -8.47 -8.06 -19.85
N GLY A 68 -8.66 -8.57 -18.64
CA GLY A 68 -7.72 -9.53 -18.08
C GLY A 68 -7.99 -9.84 -16.60
N ILE A 69 -7.13 -10.69 -16.06
CA ILE A 69 -7.13 -11.01 -14.63
C ILE A 69 -6.31 -9.93 -13.89
N ARG A 70 -7.02 -9.06 -13.20
CA ARG A 70 -6.37 -8.01 -12.42
C ARG A 70 -5.64 -8.56 -11.21
N ARG A 71 -6.26 -9.52 -10.50
CA ARG A 71 -5.70 -10.20 -9.33
C ARG A 71 -6.29 -11.60 -9.21
N GLY A 72 -5.44 -12.58 -9.02
CA GLY A 72 -5.80 -13.90 -8.53
C GLY A 72 -4.95 -14.16 -7.30
N ARG A 73 -5.53 -14.10 -6.10
CA ARG A 73 -4.82 -14.34 -4.84
C ARG A 73 -5.22 -15.67 -4.25
N LEU A 74 -4.20 -16.43 -3.86
CA LEU A 74 -4.34 -17.65 -3.09
C LEU A 74 -3.43 -17.56 -1.89
N ALA A 75 -3.99 -17.73 -0.70
CA ALA A 75 -3.26 -17.74 0.55
C ALA A 75 -3.49 -19.04 1.30
N THR A 76 -2.40 -19.57 1.85
CA THR A 76 -2.42 -20.68 2.82
C THR A 76 -1.84 -20.16 4.11
N GLN A 77 -2.54 -20.40 5.22
CA GLN A 77 -2.07 -20.13 6.56
C GLN A 77 -2.04 -21.43 7.35
N ALA A 78 -0.89 -21.74 7.93
CA ALA A 78 -0.71 -22.82 8.88
C ALA A 78 -0.64 -22.23 10.29
N THR A 79 -1.32 -22.84 11.26
CA THR A 79 -1.26 -22.46 12.69
C THR A 79 -1.01 -23.68 13.55
N TYR A 80 -0.13 -23.53 14.56
CA TYR A 80 0.22 -24.52 15.53
C TYR A 80 0.47 -23.82 16.88
N GLY A 81 -0.46 -23.95 17.82
CA GLY A 81 -0.43 -23.18 19.07
C GLY A 81 -0.31 -21.68 18.81
N ASP A 82 0.68 -21.07 19.40
CA ASP A 82 1.01 -19.66 19.28
C ASP A 82 1.71 -19.29 17.95
N LEU A 83 2.14 -20.29 17.17
CA LEU A 83 2.89 -20.11 15.94
C LEU A 83 1.96 -20.07 14.72
N GLY A 84 2.24 -19.17 13.80
CA GLY A 84 1.58 -19.08 12.51
C GLY A 84 2.58 -18.90 11.37
N ALA A 85 2.23 -19.36 10.19
CA ALA A 85 2.96 -19.08 8.97
C ALA A 85 1.95 -18.83 7.84
N LYS A 86 2.25 -17.85 6.97
CA LYS A 86 1.41 -17.53 5.82
C LYS A 86 2.22 -17.48 4.56
N ILE A 87 1.68 -18.07 3.49
CA ILE A 87 2.14 -17.90 2.12
C ILE A 87 0.96 -17.38 1.31
N GLU A 88 1.16 -16.30 0.56
CA GLU A 88 0.17 -15.72 -0.34
C GLU A 88 0.82 -15.38 -1.68
N ILE A 89 0.28 -15.91 -2.74
CA ILE A 89 0.67 -15.60 -4.11
C ILE A 89 -0.35 -14.67 -4.76
N ASN A 90 0.10 -13.85 -5.68
CA ASN A 90 -0.74 -13.02 -6.52
C ASN A 90 -0.42 -13.31 -7.99
N ALA A 91 -1.42 -13.79 -8.73
CA ALA A 91 -1.37 -13.98 -10.16
C ALA A 91 -2.17 -12.89 -10.87
N SER A 92 -1.66 -12.41 -11.98
CA SER A 92 -2.35 -11.50 -12.89
C SER A 92 -2.08 -11.96 -14.33
N ASP A 93 -2.72 -11.34 -15.29
CA ASP A 93 -2.43 -11.56 -16.72
C ASP A 93 -0.98 -11.20 -17.11
N GLN A 94 -0.28 -10.44 -16.28
CA GLN A 94 1.10 -10.01 -16.57
C GLN A 94 2.16 -10.83 -15.86
N LYS A 95 1.88 -11.34 -14.65
CA LYS A 95 2.87 -12.06 -13.84
C LYS A 95 2.27 -12.80 -12.66
N ILE A 96 3.02 -13.78 -12.19
CA ILE A 96 2.83 -14.40 -10.87
C ILE A 96 3.91 -13.84 -9.92
N SER A 97 3.52 -13.48 -8.72
CA SER A 97 4.43 -12.95 -7.70
C SER A 97 4.04 -13.42 -6.31
N ILE A 98 5.03 -13.53 -5.45
CA ILE A 98 4.81 -13.71 -4.02
C ILE A 98 4.31 -12.37 -3.45
N PHE A 99 3.23 -12.41 -2.67
CA PHE A 99 2.64 -11.23 -2.04
C PHE A 99 2.95 -11.17 -0.55
N ASN A 100 2.70 -12.25 0.21
CA ASN A 100 3.09 -12.38 1.60
C ASN A 100 3.77 -13.74 1.83
N VAL A 101 4.89 -13.75 2.57
CA VAL A 101 5.51 -14.95 3.13
C VAL A 101 6.13 -14.57 4.45
N TYR A 102 5.51 -14.99 5.53
CA TYR A 102 5.98 -14.67 6.87
C TYR A 102 5.65 -15.77 7.87
N ALA A 103 6.42 -15.79 8.96
CA ALA A 103 6.07 -16.47 10.20
C ALA A 103 5.61 -15.44 11.24
N GLU A 104 4.69 -15.85 12.11
CA GLU A 104 4.23 -15.03 13.24
C GLU A 104 4.16 -15.82 14.52
N TYR A 105 4.38 -15.12 15.63
CA TYR A 105 4.20 -15.63 16.98
C TYR A 105 3.18 -14.76 17.70
N LYS A 106 2.13 -15.39 18.24
CA LYS A 106 1.05 -14.76 19.00
C LYS A 106 0.98 -15.42 20.37
N PRO A 107 1.68 -14.90 21.37
CA PRO A 107 1.75 -15.54 22.67
C PRO A 107 0.37 -15.58 23.37
N HIS A 108 -0.08 -16.76 23.78
CA HIS A 108 -1.33 -16.92 24.51
C HIS A 108 -1.36 -16.17 25.85
N TRP A 109 -0.20 -15.97 26.48
CA TRP A 109 -0.06 -15.21 27.74
C TRP A 109 -0.13 -13.67 27.56
N ALA A 110 -0.08 -13.16 26.31
CA ALA A 110 -0.23 -11.75 25.98
C ALA A 110 -1.23 -11.60 24.82
N GLU A 111 -2.50 -11.82 25.12
CA GLU A 111 -3.59 -11.79 24.13
C GLU A 111 -3.54 -10.48 23.33
N GLY A 112 -3.58 -10.60 22.01
CA GLY A 112 -3.50 -9.47 21.07
C GLY A 112 -2.08 -9.10 20.66
N ALA A 113 -1.03 -9.46 21.41
CA ALA A 113 0.35 -9.21 21.01
C ALA A 113 0.79 -10.13 19.87
N PHE A 114 1.68 -9.65 19.01
CA PHE A 114 2.28 -10.47 17.95
C PHE A 114 3.67 -9.99 17.58
N VAL A 115 4.46 -10.93 17.08
CA VAL A 115 5.71 -10.69 16.36
C VAL A 115 5.61 -11.40 15.02
N LYS A 116 5.94 -10.72 13.94
CA LYS A 116 5.85 -11.23 12.56
C LYS A 116 7.16 -10.94 11.84
N GLY A 117 7.74 -11.95 11.19
CA GLY A 117 8.98 -11.81 10.42
C GLY A 117 8.82 -12.37 9.02
N GLY A 118 9.29 -11.66 8.00
CA GLY A 118 9.23 -12.06 6.60
C GLY A 118 8.73 -10.97 5.67
N LEU A 119 8.25 -11.37 4.50
CA LEU A 119 7.63 -10.49 3.51
C LEU A 119 6.16 -10.30 3.87
N ALA A 120 5.76 -9.10 4.26
CA ALA A 120 4.39 -8.79 4.65
C ALA A 120 3.93 -7.43 4.12
N THR A 121 2.61 -7.23 4.08
CA THR A 121 2.03 -5.92 3.77
C THR A 121 2.49 -4.90 4.81
N ILE A 122 2.90 -3.73 4.35
CA ILE A 122 3.33 -2.63 5.21
C ILE A 122 2.11 -2.07 5.93
N ASP A 123 2.18 -1.99 7.27
CA ASP A 123 1.13 -1.38 8.08
C ASP A 123 1.34 0.14 8.12
N PHE A 124 0.67 0.85 7.22
CA PHE A 124 0.67 2.31 7.15
C PHE A 124 -0.70 2.80 6.67
N GLY A 125 -1.23 3.83 7.31
CA GLY A 125 -2.51 4.44 6.95
C GLY A 125 -3.71 3.49 7.08
N TYR A 126 -4.75 3.82 6.33
CA TYR A 126 -5.97 3.01 6.20
C TYR A 126 -5.93 2.16 4.92
N GLU A 127 -5.66 2.79 3.77
CA GLU A 127 -5.87 2.17 2.47
C GLU A 127 -4.83 1.09 2.14
N LEU A 128 -3.59 1.23 2.64
CA LEU A 128 -2.51 0.30 2.33
C LEU A 128 -2.74 -1.11 2.89
N PRO A 129 -3.01 -1.31 4.20
CA PRO A 129 -3.29 -2.63 4.75
C PRO A 129 -4.69 -3.16 4.40
N TYR A 130 -5.59 -2.31 3.88
CA TYR A 130 -6.95 -2.72 3.55
C TYR A 130 -7.00 -3.66 2.34
N SER A 131 -7.57 -4.84 2.54
CA SER A 131 -7.59 -5.91 1.52
C SER A 131 -8.28 -5.48 0.23
N SER A 132 -7.65 -5.79 -0.92
CA SER A 132 -8.22 -5.51 -2.23
C SER A 132 -9.52 -6.26 -2.52
N SER A 133 -9.79 -7.39 -1.85
CA SER A 133 -11.06 -8.11 -1.98
C SER A 133 -12.23 -7.44 -1.24
N LYS A 134 -11.93 -6.51 -0.33
CA LYS A 134 -12.93 -5.81 0.50
C LYS A 134 -13.16 -4.35 0.07
N ARG A 135 -12.30 -3.81 -0.79
CA ARG A 135 -12.43 -2.42 -1.26
C ARG A 135 -13.65 -2.26 -2.15
N ALA A 136 -14.40 -1.15 -1.97
CA ALA A 136 -15.50 -0.80 -2.85
C ALA A 136 -14.99 -0.50 -4.28
N ALA A 137 -13.95 0.32 -4.41
CA ALA A 137 -13.25 0.57 -5.67
C ALA A 137 -12.23 -0.54 -5.99
N PHE A 138 -12.02 -0.87 -7.27
CA PHE A 138 -11.03 -1.86 -7.69
C PHE A 138 -9.61 -1.49 -7.30
N GLU A 139 -9.25 -0.21 -7.45
CA GLU A 139 -7.90 0.27 -7.19
C GLU A 139 -7.87 1.18 -5.96
N ARG A 140 -6.69 1.29 -5.34
CA ARG A 140 -6.39 2.32 -4.34
C ARG A 140 -6.38 3.69 -4.98
N SER A 141 -6.39 4.71 -4.15
CA SER A 141 -6.13 6.09 -4.56
C SER A 141 -4.78 6.18 -5.26
N LEU A 142 -4.70 7.06 -6.25
CA LEU A 142 -3.52 7.16 -7.11
C LEU A 142 -2.22 7.42 -6.34
N TYR A 143 -2.26 8.21 -5.26
CA TYR A 143 -1.09 8.50 -4.44
C TYR A 143 -0.53 7.28 -3.71
N MET A 144 -1.37 6.33 -3.35
CA MET A 144 -0.94 5.15 -2.61
C MET A 144 -0.04 4.24 -3.45
N ALA A 145 -0.31 4.16 -4.76
CA ALA A 145 0.53 3.41 -5.68
C ALA A 145 1.92 4.06 -5.87
N ASP A 146 1.99 5.39 -5.80
CA ASP A 146 3.25 6.14 -5.89
C ASP A 146 4.05 6.06 -4.59
N LEU A 147 3.39 6.21 -3.42
CA LEU A 147 4.05 6.18 -2.11
C LEU A 147 4.52 4.77 -1.74
N PHE A 148 3.72 3.74 -2.04
CA PHE A 148 3.99 2.34 -1.69
C PHE A 148 3.80 1.39 -2.89
N PRO A 149 4.65 1.48 -3.93
CA PRO A 149 4.52 0.64 -5.12
C PRO A 149 4.81 -0.83 -4.78
N GLY A 150 3.79 -1.63 -4.58
CA GLY A 150 3.91 -3.06 -4.33
C GLY A 150 3.42 -3.53 -2.97
N ASP A 151 2.97 -2.63 -2.11
CA ASP A 151 2.21 -2.92 -0.88
C ASP A 151 2.97 -3.66 0.22
N THR A 152 4.03 -4.40 -0.10
CA THR A 152 4.71 -5.35 0.80
C THR A 152 6.20 -5.05 0.91
N ASP A 153 6.79 -5.34 2.07
CA ASP A 153 8.24 -5.28 2.27
C ASP A 153 8.71 -6.41 3.19
N MET A 154 9.99 -6.72 3.10
CA MET A 154 10.66 -7.68 3.98
C MET A 154 11.01 -7.01 5.30
N GLY A 155 10.68 -7.65 6.44
CA GLY A 155 11.03 -7.05 7.73
C GLY A 155 10.55 -7.83 8.93
N LEU A 156 10.70 -7.17 10.08
CA LEU A 156 10.18 -7.60 11.38
C LEU A 156 9.13 -6.60 11.83
N MET A 157 7.97 -7.12 12.24
CA MET A 157 6.85 -6.33 12.75
C MET A 157 6.48 -6.83 14.14
N VAL A 158 6.33 -5.90 15.07
CA VAL A 158 5.86 -6.16 16.44
C VAL A 158 4.63 -5.33 16.67
N GLY A 159 3.63 -5.89 17.30
CA GLY A 159 2.41 -5.12 17.50
C GLY A 159 1.44 -5.75 18.47
N TYR A 160 0.32 -5.05 18.59
CA TYR A 160 -0.82 -5.45 19.39
C TYR A 160 -2.10 -5.23 18.59
N LYS A 161 -3.01 -6.20 18.64
CA LYS A 161 -4.35 -6.11 18.05
C LYS A 161 -5.35 -6.77 18.98
N GLY A 162 -6.08 -5.97 19.73
CA GLY A 162 -7.01 -6.50 20.72
C GLY A 162 -7.87 -5.45 21.39
N ALA A 163 -8.74 -5.92 22.26
CA ALA A 163 -9.59 -5.07 23.08
C ALA A 163 -8.78 -4.44 24.22
N LEU A 164 -9.09 -3.18 24.54
CA LEU A 164 -8.52 -2.45 25.68
C LEU A 164 -9.36 -2.60 26.94
N ASP A 165 -10.59 -3.06 26.80
CA ASP A 165 -11.56 -3.17 27.89
C ASP A 165 -12.32 -4.51 27.83
N PRO A 166 -12.82 -5.02 28.96
CA PRO A 166 -13.58 -6.28 29.01
C PRO A 166 -14.87 -6.26 28.16
N SER A 167 -15.48 -5.08 27.97
CA SER A 167 -16.66 -4.94 27.12
C SER A 167 -16.36 -5.03 25.62
N LYS A 168 -15.07 -5.05 25.25
CA LYS A 168 -14.56 -5.04 23.88
C LYS A 168 -15.04 -3.84 23.05
N ARG A 169 -15.49 -2.79 23.73
CA ARG A 169 -15.93 -1.55 23.08
C ARG A 169 -14.75 -0.83 22.41
N TRP A 170 -13.62 -0.81 23.08
CA TRP A 170 -12.42 -0.16 22.57
C TRP A 170 -11.43 -1.17 22.06
N GLN A 171 -11.04 -1.06 20.78
CA GLN A 171 -10.03 -1.91 20.13
C GLN A 171 -8.82 -1.07 19.79
N LEU A 172 -7.63 -1.58 20.10
CA LEU A 172 -6.35 -1.01 19.71
C LEU A 172 -5.68 -1.90 18.67
N GLU A 173 -5.23 -1.29 17.58
CA GLU A 173 -4.26 -1.89 16.66
C GLU A 173 -3.01 -1.02 16.68
N SER A 174 -1.86 -1.61 16.98
CA SER A 174 -0.57 -0.94 16.91
C SER A 174 0.45 -1.85 16.26
N THR A 175 1.28 -1.30 15.37
CA THR A 175 2.36 -2.04 14.72
C THR A 175 3.58 -1.13 14.58
N LEU A 176 4.72 -1.62 15.03
CA LEU A 176 6.04 -1.07 14.73
C LEU A 176 6.74 -2.04 13.79
N SER A 177 7.25 -1.54 12.67
CA SER A 177 7.92 -2.35 11.66
C SER A 177 9.33 -1.84 11.39
N ILE A 178 10.26 -2.77 11.29
CA ILE A 178 11.63 -2.56 10.81
C ILE A 178 11.70 -3.23 9.44
N LEU A 179 11.84 -2.44 8.37
CA LEU A 179 11.65 -2.86 6.98
C LEU A 179 12.94 -2.75 6.18
N ALA A 180 13.10 -3.61 5.20
CA ALA A 180 14.22 -3.52 4.25
C ALA A 180 14.20 -2.23 3.43
N GLY A 181 13.02 -1.62 3.21
CA GLY A 181 12.83 -0.41 2.44
C GLY A 181 13.06 -0.61 0.93
N ASN A 182 12.88 -1.85 0.45
CA ASN A 182 13.19 -2.27 -0.92
C ASN A 182 12.14 -3.24 -1.51
N GLY A 183 10.97 -3.30 -0.89
CA GLY A 183 9.82 -4.02 -1.42
C GLY A 183 10.05 -5.50 -1.70
N GLY A 184 10.50 -6.27 -0.73
CA GLY A 184 10.60 -7.72 -0.83
C GLY A 184 11.90 -8.25 -1.44
N LYS A 185 12.84 -7.39 -1.85
CA LYS A 185 14.16 -7.80 -2.38
C LYS A 185 15.24 -8.02 -1.29
N GLY A 186 14.84 -7.97 -0.01
CA GLY A 186 15.77 -7.98 1.10
C GLY A 186 16.46 -6.63 1.32
N MET A 187 17.24 -6.53 2.38
CA MET A 187 17.92 -5.29 2.73
C MET A 187 19.17 -5.10 1.84
N MET A 188 19.11 -4.09 0.97
CA MET A 188 20.23 -3.71 0.08
C MET A 188 20.87 -2.37 0.48
N LYS A 189 20.52 -1.83 1.65
CA LYS A 189 21.04 -0.56 2.17
C LYS A 189 21.49 -0.71 3.63
N ASN A 190 22.35 0.18 4.09
CA ASN A 190 22.97 0.11 5.41
C ASN A 190 22.04 0.49 6.57
N SER A 191 20.84 1.00 6.28
CA SER A 191 19.85 1.37 7.30
C SER A 191 18.47 0.87 6.91
N PRO A 192 17.72 0.20 7.82
CA PRO A 192 16.35 -0.17 7.57
C PRO A 192 15.44 1.05 7.49
N ASP A 193 14.26 0.87 6.92
CA ASP A 193 13.15 1.82 7.07
C ASP A 193 12.33 1.43 8.30
N LEU A 194 11.66 2.40 8.88
CA LEU A 194 10.77 2.22 10.02
C LEU A 194 9.35 2.59 9.61
N ALA A 195 8.37 1.81 10.06
CA ALA A 195 6.96 2.18 9.95
C ALA A 195 6.26 1.98 11.29
N LEU A 196 5.37 2.91 11.61
CA LEU A 196 4.51 2.87 12.79
C LEU A 196 3.06 3.07 12.35
N ARG A 197 2.14 2.27 12.88
CA ARG A 197 0.70 2.48 12.76
C ARG A 197 0.05 2.30 14.12
N LEU A 198 -0.84 3.22 14.45
CA LEU A 198 -1.71 3.18 15.63
C LEU A 198 -3.14 3.40 15.15
N ALA A 199 -4.09 2.59 15.61
CA ALA A 199 -5.50 2.78 15.34
C ALA A 199 -6.32 2.42 16.57
N LEU A 200 -7.18 3.33 16.98
CA LEU A 200 -8.15 3.15 18.05
C LEU A 200 -9.55 3.09 17.45
N THR A 201 -10.28 2.03 17.75
CA THR A 201 -11.64 1.83 17.25
C THR A 201 -12.62 1.72 18.41
N GLU A 202 -13.63 2.55 18.39
CA GLU A 202 -14.81 2.38 19.23
C GLU A 202 -15.85 1.54 18.47
N GLN A 203 -16.30 0.46 19.12
CA GLN A 203 -17.35 -0.42 18.63
C GLN A 203 -18.64 -0.18 19.41
N GLY A 204 -19.57 0.52 18.79
CA GLY A 204 -20.93 0.67 19.31
C GLY A 204 -21.91 -0.32 18.69
N SER A 205 -23.14 -0.36 19.21
CA SER A 205 -24.20 -1.25 18.68
C SER A 205 -24.54 -0.91 17.22
N ASN A 206 -24.71 0.36 16.92
CA ASN A 206 -25.14 0.87 15.61
C ASN A 206 -24.06 1.68 14.88
N HIS A 207 -22.87 1.85 15.48
CA HIS A 207 -21.78 2.58 14.87
C HIS A 207 -20.43 1.96 15.23
N ASN A 208 -19.46 2.14 14.35
CA ASN A 208 -18.05 1.90 14.65
C ASN A 208 -17.28 3.12 14.16
N ILE A 209 -16.42 3.68 15.02
CA ILE A 209 -15.57 4.81 14.66
C ILE A 209 -14.13 4.39 14.90
N SER A 210 -13.26 4.56 13.91
CA SER A 210 -11.84 4.28 14.05
C SER A 210 -11.03 5.51 13.65
N PHE A 211 -10.10 5.90 14.51
CA PHE A 211 -9.10 6.91 14.24
C PHE A 211 -7.72 6.27 14.26
N GLY A 212 -6.86 6.65 13.32
CA GLY A 212 -5.49 6.15 13.30
C GLY A 212 -4.47 7.17 12.84
N LEU A 213 -3.24 6.93 13.31
CA LEU A 213 -2.03 7.68 12.97
C LEU A 213 -0.99 6.72 12.41
N SER A 214 -0.19 7.21 11.48
CA SER A 214 0.90 6.42 10.88
C SER A 214 2.11 7.27 10.59
N GLY A 215 3.29 6.68 10.74
CA GLY A 215 4.57 7.25 10.37
C GLY A 215 5.38 6.26 9.53
N TYR A 216 6.17 6.76 8.60
CA TYR A 216 7.14 5.99 7.82
C TYR A 216 8.40 6.83 7.66
N GLY A 217 9.56 6.23 7.88
CA GLY A 217 10.85 6.90 7.73
C GLY A 217 11.92 5.98 7.20
N GLY A 218 12.74 6.48 6.28
CA GLY A 218 13.86 5.75 5.71
C GLY A 218 14.68 6.61 4.77
N TYR A 219 15.77 6.06 4.27
CA TYR A 219 16.66 6.77 3.36
C TYR A 219 16.87 5.95 2.08
N LEU A 220 16.90 6.63 0.95
CA LEU A 220 17.55 6.08 -0.23
C LEU A 220 19.06 6.13 -0.01
N PRO A 221 19.79 5.03 -0.26
CA PRO A 221 21.24 5.00 -0.08
C PRO A 221 21.92 5.94 -1.07
N ALA A 222 22.97 6.64 -0.63
CA ALA A 222 23.94 7.26 -1.51
C ALA A 222 24.88 6.17 -2.03
N THR A 223 24.61 5.63 -3.20
CA THR A 223 25.50 4.68 -3.90
C THR A 223 26.15 5.37 -5.11
N ASP A 224 27.18 4.75 -5.68
CA ASP A 224 27.76 5.23 -6.93
C ASP A 224 26.67 5.24 -8.01
N GLY A 225 26.50 6.38 -8.70
CA GLY A 225 25.45 6.62 -9.67
C GLY A 225 24.17 7.28 -9.15
N TYR A 226 24.05 7.54 -7.83
CA TYR A 226 22.92 8.27 -7.25
C TYR A 226 23.36 9.67 -6.80
N TYR A 227 22.77 10.70 -7.35
CA TYR A 227 23.05 12.07 -7.01
C TYR A 227 21.79 12.78 -6.55
N ALA A 228 21.87 13.40 -5.37
CA ALA A 228 20.87 14.33 -4.90
C ALA A 228 21.14 15.71 -5.53
N PHE A 229 20.11 16.32 -6.09
CA PHE A 229 20.21 17.69 -6.55
C PHE A 229 19.92 18.66 -5.40
N ASP A 230 20.89 19.46 -5.04
CA ASP A 230 20.72 20.53 -4.06
C ASP A 230 20.25 21.81 -4.77
N LYS A 231 18.96 22.15 -4.61
CA LYS A 231 18.34 23.33 -5.21
C LYS A 231 19.00 24.65 -4.76
N LYS A 232 19.59 24.72 -3.56
CA LYS A 232 20.20 25.94 -3.04
C LYS A 232 21.55 26.27 -3.70
N THR A 233 22.32 25.24 -4.00
CA THR A 233 23.67 25.40 -4.57
C THR A 233 23.72 25.08 -6.06
N ALA A 234 22.59 24.61 -6.64
CA ALA A 234 22.50 24.12 -8.01
C ALA A 234 23.55 23.04 -8.35
N THR A 235 23.92 22.22 -7.36
CA THR A 235 24.98 21.22 -7.51
C THR A 235 24.43 19.82 -7.25
N LEU A 236 25.08 18.82 -7.87
CA LEU A 236 24.84 17.42 -7.59
C LEU A 236 25.71 16.99 -6.41
N LYS A 237 25.08 16.45 -5.40
CA LYS A 237 25.77 15.88 -4.23
C LYS A 237 25.47 14.39 -4.12
N LYS A 238 26.48 13.63 -3.76
CA LYS A 238 26.32 12.23 -3.33
C LYS A 238 25.78 12.24 -1.91
N ASP A 239 24.46 12.28 -1.76
CA ASP A 239 23.82 12.41 -0.45
C ASP A 239 22.67 11.40 -0.31
N ARG A 240 22.29 11.12 0.94
CA ARG A 240 21.14 10.31 1.28
C ARG A 240 19.87 11.13 1.12
N MET A 241 18.86 10.55 0.49
CA MET A 241 17.57 11.21 0.38
C MET A 241 16.56 10.61 1.35
N LEU A 242 15.91 11.49 2.11
CA LEU A 242 14.94 11.10 3.13
C LEU A 242 13.60 10.74 2.49
N ARG A 243 13.04 9.61 2.86
CA ARG A 243 11.63 9.26 2.77
C ARG A 243 11.03 9.41 4.15
N ALA A 244 10.11 10.32 4.34
CA ALA A 244 9.46 10.52 5.63
C ALA A 244 7.99 10.88 5.40
N TYR A 245 7.07 10.05 5.86
CA TYR A 245 5.64 10.24 5.70
C TYR A 245 4.97 10.24 7.07
N GLY A 246 4.03 11.15 7.25
CA GLY A 246 3.09 11.16 8.35
C GLY A 246 1.67 11.09 7.79
N GLY A 247 0.81 10.28 8.39
CA GLY A 247 -0.57 10.14 7.97
C GLY A 247 -1.53 9.98 9.12
N ALA A 248 -2.78 10.38 8.87
CA ALA A 248 -3.91 10.16 9.77
C ALA A 248 -5.11 9.69 8.97
N PHE A 249 -5.97 8.88 9.59
CA PHE A 249 -7.23 8.47 8.99
C PHE A 249 -8.36 8.44 10.01
N LEU A 250 -9.57 8.59 9.50
CA LEU A 250 -10.80 8.39 10.24
C LEU A 250 -11.73 7.50 9.42
N THR A 251 -12.32 6.49 10.06
CA THR A 251 -13.44 5.73 9.48
C THR A 251 -14.63 5.82 10.42
N SER A 252 -15.81 5.97 9.85
CA SER A 252 -17.07 5.92 10.60
C SER A 252 -18.03 5.01 9.84
N THR A 253 -18.55 3.99 10.52
CA THR A 253 -19.57 3.11 9.98
C THR A 253 -20.83 3.23 10.82
N ILE A 254 -21.94 3.58 10.19
CA ILE A 254 -23.26 3.67 10.81
C ILE A 254 -24.13 2.55 10.24
N LYS A 255 -24.64 1.69 11.12
CA LYS A 255 -25.58 0.62 10.77
C LYS A 255 -26.99 1.14 10.88
N HIS A 256 -27.81 0.87 9.89
CA HIS A 256 -29.23 1.22 9.87
C HIS A 256 -30.08 0.05 9.36
N ARG A 257 -31.40 0.19 9.42
CA ARG A 257 -32.31 -0.91 9.06
C ARG A 257 -32.11 -1.44 7.62
N GLY A 258 -31.75 -0.56 6.68
CA GLY A 258 -31.55 -0.92 5.27
C GLY A 258 -30.14 -1.39 4.93
N GLY A 259 -29.16 -1.24 5.83
CA GLY A 259 -27.77 -1.55 5.52
C GLY A 259 -26.75 -0.88 6.41
N GLN A 260 -25.72 -0.28 5.79
CA GLN A 260 -24.68 0.47 6.50
C GLN A 260 -24.06 1.55 5.61
N LEU A 261 -23.85 2.71 6.20
CA LEU A 261 -23.10 3.81 5.60
C LEU A 261 -21.70 3.86 6.21
N MET A 262 -20.68 3.91 5.38
CA MET A 262 -19.29 4.03 5.81
C MET A 262 -18.65 5.26 5.18
N LEU A 263 -18.13 6.16 6.01
CA LEU A 263 -17.24 7.25 5.64
C LEU A 263 -15.81 6.86 5.96
N THR A 264 -14.90 7.09 5.04
CA THR A 264 -13.45 6.93 5.24
C THR A 264 -12.75 8.17 4.76
N THR A 265 -11.85 8.71 5.58
CA THR A 265 -10.94 9.79 5.18
C THR A 265 -9.52 9.41 5.55
N GLU A 266 -8.56 9.77 4.70
CA GLU A 266 -7.14 9.59 4.95
C GLU A 266 -6.38 10.81 4.42
N GLY A 267 -5.41 11.28 5.19
CA GLY A 267 -4.49 12.35 4.79
C GLY A 267 -3.06 11.93 5.07
N ILE A 268 -2.16 12.20 4.14
CA ILE A 268 -0.73 11.85 4.20
C ILE A 268 0.08 13.03 3.71
N MET A 269 1.15 13.36 4.42
CA MET A 269 2.11 14.36 3.99
C MET A 269 3.54 13.93 4.31
N GLY A 270 4.50 14.52 3.63
CA GLY A 270 5.88 14.18 3.93
C GLY A 270 6.87 14.61 2.86
N LEU A 271 8.01 13.93 2.90
CA LEU A 271 9.11 14.09 1.96
C LEU A 271 9.29 12.79 1.19
N GLN A 272 9.34 12.89 -0.13
CA GLN A 272 9.55 11.75 -1.00
C GLN A 272 10.57 12.11 -2.08
N PRO A 273 11.63 11.32 -2.25
CA PRO A 273 12.51 11.47 -3.40
C PRO A 273 11.77 11.12 -4.68
N GLY A 274 12.01 11.92 -5.71
CA GLY A 274 11.53 11.63 -7.05
C GLY A 274 12.68 11.72 -8.05
N TRP A 275 12.51 11.09 -9.20
CA TRP A 275 13.51 11.09 -10.25
C TRP A 275 13.35 12.28 -11.17
N GLN A 276 14.48 12.81 -11.61
CA GLN A 276 14.50 13.85 -12.63
C GLN A 276 13.88 13.37 -13.95
N ASN A 277 14.17 12.12 -14.33
CA ASN A 277 13.86 11.58 -15.66
C ASN A 277 12.70 10.61 -15.72
N ALA A 278 12.03 10.34 -14.61
CA ALA A 278 10.94 9.37 -14.58
C ALA A 278 9.76 9.86 -13.79
N ASN A 279 8.60 9.51 -14.27
CA ASN A 279 7.28 9.83 -13.73
C ASN A 279 6.99 9.13 -12.39
N LEU A 280 8.00 8.60 -11.71
CA LEU A 280 7.79 7.76 -10.55
C LEU A 280 8.43 8.38 -9.31
N ALA A 281 7.61 8.56 -8.31
CA ALA A 281 8.06 8.72 -6.95
C ALA A 281 8.84 7.46 -6.52
N VAL A 282 9.95 7.64 -5.81
CA VAL A 282 10.74 6.52 -5.33
C VAL A 282 10.16 6.05 -4.00
N GLY A 283 9.16 5.21 -4.08
CA GLY A 283 8.63 4.50 -2.92
C GLY A 283 9.56 3.37 -2.44
N PRO A 284 9.16 2.60 -1.43
CA PRO A 284 9.95 1.50 -0.86
C PRO A 284 10.39 0.43 -1.88
N LYS A 285 9.85 0.43 -3.08
CA LYS A 285 10.17 -0.52 -4.15
C LYS A 285 11.03 0.11 -5.25
N ALA A 286 11.92 1.02 -4.92
CA ALA A 286 12.83 1.61 -5.88
C ALA A 286 13.67 0.52 -6.59
N PRO A 287 13.80 0.58 -7.91
CA PRO A 287 14.66 -0.37 -8.64
C PRO A 287 16.12 -0.26 -8.19
N ALA A 288 16.81 -1.38 -8.21
CA ALA A 288 18.18 -1.49 -7.69
C ALA A 288 19.27 -1.04 -8.66
N THR A 289 18.93 -0.71 -9.91
CA THR A 289 19.93 -0.41 -10.95
C THR A 289 19.61 0.91 -11.63
N PHE A 290 20.46 1.89 -11.37
CA PHE A 290 20.38 3.20 -12.02
C PHE A 290 21.77 3.74 -12.34
N GLU A 291 22.06 3.82 -13.59
CA GLU A 291 23.20 4.58 -14.07
C GLU A 291 22.78 6.06 -14.23
N ASN A 292 23.51 6.97 -13.57
CA ASN A 292 23.36 8.43 -13.70
C ASN A 292 21.99 9.02 -13.34
N ASN A 293 21.39 8.58 -12.22
CA ASN A 293 20.09 9.10 -11.81
C ASN A 293 20.19 10.24 -10.81
N ILE A 294 19.55 11.33 -11.17
CA ILE A 294 19.42 12.51 -10.32
C ILE A 294 18.09 12.42 -9.59
N PHE A 295 18.14 12.51 -8.26
CA PHE A 295 16.97 12.55 -7.40
C PHE A 295 16.71 13.98 -6.92
N VAL A 296 15.44 14.31 -6.81
CA VAL A 296 14.96 15.56 -6.25
C VAL A 296 14.11 15.27 -5.03
N GLN A 297 14.38 15.94 -3.92
CA GLN A 297 13.55 15.85 -2.73
C GLN A 297 12.24 16.60 -2.95
N ARG A 298 11.10 15.92 -2.76
CA ARG A 298 9.77 16.45 -3.02
C ARG A 298 8.96 16.46 -1.73
N PRO A 299 8.59 17.62 -1.18
CA PRO A 299 7.55 17.70 -0.16
C PRO A 299 6.19 17.49 -0.84
N PHE A 300 5.41 16.53 -0.35
CA PHE A 300 4.11 16.19 -0.91
C PHE A 300 2.99 16.30 0.11
N ILE A 301 1.77 16.36 -0.40
CA ILE A 301 0.54 16.17 0.36
C ILE A 301 -0.44 15.35 -0.47
N ALA A 302 -1.11 14.41 0.19
CA ALA A 302 -2.09 13.55 -0.42
C ALA A 302 -3.25 13.28 0.55
N GLY A 303 -4.40 12.92 0.03
CA GLY A 303 -5.51 12.50 0.86
C GLY A 303 -6.68 12.01 0.04
N MET A 304 -7.61 11.34 0.73
CA MET A 304 -8.86 10.88 0.13
C MET A 304 -10.02 10.97 1.11
N ALA A 305 -11.21 11.09 0.55
CA ALA A 305 -12.48 10.88 1.24
C ALA A 305 -13.33 9.91 0.41
N GLN A 306 -13.91 8.91 1.06
CA GLN A 306 -14.74 7.89 0.42
C GLN A 306 -16.01 7.68 1.23
N LEU A 307 -17.14 7.65 0.56
CA LEU A 307 -18.44 7.28 1.11
C LEU A 307 -18.88 5.97 0.44
N VAL A 308 -19.34 5.02 1.26
CA VAL A 308 -19.85 3.72 0.80
C VAL A 308 -21.17 3.46 1.48
N GLU A 309 -22.21 3.20 0.71
CA GLU A 309 -23.53 2.78 1.18
C GLU A 309 -23.80 1.34 0.76
N ARG A 310 -23.90 0.43 1.72
CA ARG A 310 -24.32 -0.96 1.50
C ARG A 310 -25.81 -1.10 1.75
N ILE A 311 -26.58 -1.40 0.72
CA ILE A 311 -28.04 -1.56 0.74
C ILE A 311 -28.34 -3.06 0.79
N LYS A 312 -28.54 -3.61 1.99
CA LYS A 312 -28.69 -5.05 2.21
C LYS A 312 -29.91 -5.69 1.53
N PRO A 313 -31.12 -5.06 1.51
CA PRO A 313 -32.28 -5.69 0.89
C PRO A 313 -32.16 -6.05 -0.59
N VAL A 314 -31.25 -5.38 -1.28
CA VAL A 314 -31.02 -5.57 -2.72
C VAL A 314 -29.58 -5.96 -3.05
N ASP A 315 -28.78 -6.27 -2.02
CA ASP A 315 -27.36 -6.64 -2.15
C ASP A 315 -26.51 -5.71 -2.99
N LEU A 316 -26.83 -4.42 -2.95
CA LEU A 316 -26.10 -3.37 -3.64
C LEU A 316 -25.17 -2.60 -2.69
N GLU A 317 -24.05 -2.15 -3.24
CA GLU A 317 -23.16 -1.20 -2.61
C GLU A 317 -22.86 -0.08 -3.60
N LEU A 318 -23.12 1.14 -3.18
CA LEU A 318 -22.80 2.35 -3.93
C LEU A 318 -21.58 3.01 -3.28
N PHE A 319 -20.70 3.57 -4.07
CA PHE A 319 -19.58 4.32 -3.53
C PHE A 319 -19.25 5.56 -4.35
N GLY A 320 -18.71 6.55 -3.66
CA GLY A 320 -18.06 7.73 -4.22
C GLY A 320 -16.75 7.99 -3.48
N ARG A 321 -15.69 8.29 -4.21
CA ARG A 321 -14.37 8.63 -3.66
C ARG A 321 -13.80 9.82 -4.39
N TYR A 322 -13.24 10.75 -3.62
CA TYR A 322 -12.37 11.80 -4.09
C TYR A 322 -10.98 11.60 -3.51
N ALA A 323 -9.93 11.68 -4.33
CA ALA A 323 -8.55 11.67 -3.89
C ALA A 323 -7.79 12.84 -4.51
N TYR A 324 -6.89 13.42 -3.72
CA TYR A 324 -6.01 14.52 -4.07
C TYR A 324 -4.56 14.11 -3.88
N TYR A 325 -3.68 14.53 -4.77
CA TYR A 325 -2.25 14.32 -4.65
C TYR A 325 -1.47 15.47 -5.27
N ASP A 326 -0.74 16.19 -4.44
CA ASP A 326 0.29 17.15 -4.84
C ASP A 326 1.66 16.53 -4.59
N ARG A 327 2.27 16.06 -5.65
CA ARG A 327 3.54 15.29 -5.59
C ARG A 327 4.73 16.14 -5.18
N ASN A 328 4.68 17.44 -5.46
CA ASN A 328 5.76 18.36 -5.16
C ASN A 328 5.22 19.78 -4.89
N ARG A 329 4.88 20.05 -3.65
CA ARG A 329 4.32 21.34 -3.21
C ARG A 329 5.21 22.54 -3.53
N ASN A 330 6.52 22.32 -3.69
CA ASN A 330 7.52 23.34 -3.97
C ASN A 330 7.94 23.35 -5.45
N PHE A 331 7.16 22.70 -6.32
CA PHE A 331 7.45 22.71 -7.74
C PHE A 331 7.21 24.11 -8.35
N ASP A 332 8.25 24.67 -8.93
CA ASP A 332 8.19 25.91 -9.69
C ASP A 332 8.71 25.64 -11.12
N PRO A 333 7.83 25.65 -12.13
CA PRO A 333 8.21 25.34 -13.50
C PRO A 333 9.23 26.31 -14.06
N LYS A 334 9.31 27.56 -13.59
CA LYS A 334 10.30 28.54 -14.04
C LYS A 334 11.68 28.26 -13.45
N ALA A 335 11.73 28.06 -12.13
CA ALA A 335 12.97 27.74 -11.44
C ALA A 335 13.58 26.41 -11.90
N GLU A 336 12.77 25.40 -12.18
CA GLU A 336 13.24 24.10 -12.65
C GLU A 336 13.81 24.16 -14.10
N GLN A 337 13.30 25.05 -14.96
CA GLN A 337 13.87 25.30 -16.29
C GLN A 337 15.20 26.01 -16.21
N ASP A 338 15.33 27.02 -15.36
CA ASP A 338 16.58 27.77 -15.16
C ASP A 338 17.72 26.85 -14.67
N LEU A 339 17.37 25.79 -13.94
CA LEU A 339 18.30 24.75 -13.47
C LEU A 339 18.62 23.68 -14.51
N LYS A 340 18.10 23.79 -15.75
CA LYS A 340 18.25 22.78 -16.81
C LYS A 340 17.85 21.36 -16.37
N LEU A 341 16.95 21.25 -15.44
CA LEU A 341 16.31 20.00 -15.04
C LEU A 341 15.29 19.59 -16.12
N SER A 342 15.78 19.31 -17.31
CA SER A 342 15.07 19.33 -18.60
C SER A 342 13.93 18.30 -18.75
N ASN A 343 13.75 17.42 -17.80
CA ASN A 343 12.79 16.31 -17.93
C ASN A 343 11.72 16.26 -16.83
N LEU A 344 11.64 17.30 -15.98
CA LEU A 344 10.53 17.45 -15.05
C LEU A 344 9.29 17.89 -15.84
N THR A 345 8.27 17.06 -15.86
CA THR A 345 6.99 17.37 -16.50
C THR A 345 5.93 17.64 -15.45
N ALA A 346 4.94 18.45 -15.75
CA ALA A 346 3.81 18.67 -14.86
C ALA A 346 3.04 17.38 -14.53
N LEU A 347 3.10 16.40 -15.41
CA LEU A 347 2.51 15.07 -15.15
C LEU A 347 3.15 14.35 -13.95
N THR A 348 4.42 14.67 -13.67
CA THR A 348 5.17 14.09 -12.54
C THR A 348 5.17 14.96 -11.32
N GLU A 349 5.11 16.27 -11.49
CA GLU A 349 5.30 17.25 -10.44
C GLU A 349 4.02 18.01 -10.10
N GLY A 350 3.04 17.99 -11.01
CA GLY A 350 1.77 18.70 -10.83
C GLY A 350 0.79 17.99 -9.93
N ARG A 351 -0.25 18.73 -9.60
CA ARG A 351 -1.39 18.24 -8.79
C ARG A 351 -2.25 17.29 -9.59
N SER A 352 -2.78 16.29 -8.90
CA SER A 352 -3.70 15.33 -9.48
C SER A 352 -4.92 15.15 -8.57
N HIS A 353 -6.09 15.07 -9.19
CA HIS A 353 -7.34 14.74 -8.53
C HIS A 353 -7.91 13.48 -9.16
N GLN A 354 -8.49 12.61 -8.37
CA GLN A 354 -9.20 11.43 -8.82
C GLN A 354 -10.60 11.44 -8.22
N LEU A 355 -11.60 11.38 -9.10
CA LEU A 355 -12.99 11.14 -8.74
C LEU A 355 -13.33 9.71 -9.16
N SER A 356 -13.81 8.89 -8.25
CA SER A 356 -14.25 7.52 -8.53
C SER A 356 -15.67 7.34 -8.02
N THR A 357 -16.52 6.72 -8.81
CA THR A 357 -17.85 6.31 -8.36
C THR A 357 -18.19 4.95 -8.95
N GLY A 358 -19.06 4.21 -8.30
CA GLY A 358 -19.44 2.91 -8.81
C GLY A 358 -20.52 2.22 -8.01
N VAL A 359 -20.90 1.08 -8.54
CA VAL A 359 -21.86 0.16 -7.95
C VAL A 359 -21.29 -1.25 -7.94
N ASN A 360 -21.46 -1.92 -6.81
CA ASN A 360 -21.15 -3.32 -6.62
C ASN A 360 -22.45 -4.07 -6.32
N TYR A 361 -22.68 -5.17 -7.02
CA TYR A 361 -23.78 -6.09 -6.78
C TYR A 361 -23.22 -7.41 -6.25
N PHE A 362 -23.75 -7.87 -5.14
CA PHE A 362 -23.26 -9.06 -4.46
C PHE A 362 -24.21 -10.22 -4.61
N LEU A 363 -23.67 -11.39 -4.82
CA LEU A 363 -24.38 -12.64 -4.98
C LEU A 363 -23.78 -13.69 -4.05
N GLN A 364 -24.60 -14.68 -3.69
CA GLN A 364 -24.17 -15.84 -2.89
C GLN A 364 -23.41 -15.43 -1.62
N GLN A 365 -24.01 -14.60 -0.78
CA GLN A 365 -23.44 -14.17 0.50
C GLN A 365 -22.06 -13.51 0.36
N ASP A 366 -21.90 -12.64 -0.64
CA ASP A 366 -20.67 -11.89 -0.92
C ASP A 366 -19.52 -12.73 -1.52
N HIS A 367 -19.76 -13.98 -1.92
CA HIS A 367 -18.75 -14.76 -2.65
C HIS A 367 -18.55 -14.27 -4.07
N LEU A 368 -19.60 -13.82 -4.74
CA LEU A 368 -19.51 -13.23 -6.08
C LEU A 368 -19.91 -11.75 -6.02
N ARG A 369 -19.08 -10.88 -6.57
CA ARG A 369 -19.33 -9.45 -6.73
C ARG A 369 -19.20 -9.05 -8.20
N LEU A 370 -20.22 -8.42 -8.73
CA LEU A 370 -20.21 -7.75 -10.02
C LEU A 370 -20.08 -6.25 -9.79
N SER A 371 -19.28 -5.55 -10.57
CA SER A 371 -18.96 -4.14 -10.33
C SER A 371 -18.93 -3.35 -11.61
N LEU A 372 -19.45 -2.13 -11.54
CA LEU A 372 -19.29 -1.08 -12.52
C LEU A 372 -18.70 0.15 -11.84
N GLN A 373 -17.58 0.67 -12.36
CA GLN A 373 -16.89 1.81 -11.79
C GLN A 373 -16.53 2.81 -12.89
N TYR A 374 -16.64 4.08 -12.57
CA TYR A 374 -16.15 5.18 -13.36
C TYR A 374 -15.12 5.98 -12.59
N ASP A 375 -14.00 6.29 -13.23
CA ASP A 375 -12.94 7.13 -12.72
C ASP A 375 -12.72 8.32 -13.64
N CYS A 376 -12.52 9.49 -13.05
CA CYS A 376 -12.09 10.71 -13.73
C CYS A 376 -10.81 11.22 -13.05
N PHE A 377 -9.76 11.41 -13.85
CA PHE A 377 -8.47 11.94 -13.40
C PHE A 377 -8.28 13.34 -13.96
N LEU A 378 -8.14 14.31 -13.07
CA LEU A 378 -7.80 15.69 -13.40
C LEU A 378 -6.34 15.92 -13.04
N ARG A 379 -5.55 16.42 -13.98
CA ARG A 379 -4.11 16.61 -13.84
C ARG A 379 -3.71 18.02 -14.28
N GLN A 380 -2.52 18.41 -13.91
CA GLN A 380 -1.89 19.61 -14.45
C GLN A 380 -0.83 19.24 -15.51
N GLN A 381 -0.56 20.15 -16.41
CA GLN A 381 0.54 20.09 -17.38
C GLN A 381 1.26 21.43 -17.42
N ILE A 382 2.48 21.45 -17.96
CA ILE A 382 3.23 22.67 -18.13
C ILE A 382 2.95 23.23 -19.53
N GLU A 383 2.47 24.47 -19.59
CA GLU A 383 2.36 25.26 -20.80
C GLU A 383 2.93 26.64 -20.55
N GLN A 384 3.82 27.12 -21.44
CA GLN A 384 4.44 28.45 -21.33
C GLN A 384 4.96 28.78 -19.93
N GLN A 385 5.67 27.83 -19.30
CA GLN A 385 6.25 27.96 -17.95
C GLN A 385 5.20 28.13 -16.83
N ALA A 386 3.97 27.71 -17.04
CA ALA A 386 2.92 27.71 -16.05
C ALA A 386 2.26 26.33 -15.90
N LEU A 387 1.75 26.03 -14.71
CA LEU A 387 0.94 24.84 -14.50
C LEU A 387 -0.50 25.15 -14.93
N VAL A 388 -0.98 24.44 -15.94
CA VAL A 388 -2.36 24.56 -16.46
C VAL A 388 -3.09 23.24 -16.31
N ALA A 389 -4.41 23.25 -16.35
CA ALA A 389 -5.21 22.03 -16.32
C ALA A 389 -5.00 21.23 -17.62
N ALA A 390 -4.64 19.97 -17.50
CA ALA A 390 -4.61 19.03 -18.61
C ALA A 390 -6.02 18.54 -18.95
N LYS A 391 -6.18 17.95 -20.13
CA LYS A 391 -7.44 17.29 -20.51
C LYS A 391 -7.79 16.20 -19.49
N PRO A 392 -9.05 16.16 -18.98
CA PRO A 392 -9.50 15.11 -18.10
C PRO A 392 -9.36 13.72 -18.72
N LEU A 393 -8.95 12.74 -17.93
CA LEU A 393 -8.92 11.35 -18.33
C LEU A 393 -10.08 10.61 -17.73
N HIS A 394 -10.75 9.82 -18.52
CA HIS A 394 -11.92 9.05 -18.14
C HIS A 394 -11.64 7.55 -18.26
N MET A 395 -12.10 6.78 -17.29
CA MET A 395 -11.98 5.33 -17.31
C MET A 395 -13.25 4.67 -16.78
N VAL A 396 -13.74 3.70 -17.52
CA VAL A 396 -14.84 2.82 -17.09
C VAL A 396 -14.27 1.44 -16.86
N THR A 397 -14.62 0.84 -15.72
CA THR A 397 -14.22 -0.52 -15.35
C THR A 397 -15.47 -1.34 -15.08
N VAL A 398 -15.59 -2.47 -15.77
CA VAL A 398 -16.56 -3.53 -15.46
C VAL A 398 -15.79 -4.73 -14.94
N GLY A 399 -16.28 -5.38 -13.90
CA GLY A 399 -15.55 -6.50 -13.35
C GLY A 399 -16.38 -7.48 -12.52
N ALA A 400 -15.81 -8.65 -12.36
CA ALA A 400 -16.32 -9.69 -11.50
C ALA A 400 -15.23 -10.14 -10.52
N GLN A 401 -15.63 -10.34 -9.27
CA GLN A 401 -14.78 -10.93 -8.24
C GLN A 401 -15.46 -12.14 -7.66
N TYR A 402 -14.74 -13.26 -7.64
CA TYR A 402 -15.12 -14.45 -6.89
C TYR A 402 -14.17 -14.65 -5.71
N LYS A 403 -14.72 -14.89 -4.51
CA LYS A 403 -13.99 -15.09 -3.27
C LYS A 403 -14.38 -16.42 -2.62
N PHE A 404 -13.41 -17.18 -2.14
CA PHE A 404 -13.56 -18.48 -1.49
C PHE A 404 -12.70 -18.59 -0.23
#